data_3d1f8867146806f240585dd12eb76980
#
_entry.id   3d1f8867146806f240585dd12eb76980
#
_cell.length_a   1.000
_cell.length_b   1.000
_cell.length_c   1.000
_cell.angle_alpha   90.00
_cell.angle_beta   90.00
_cell.angle_gamma   90.00
#
_symmetry.space_group_name_H-M   'P 1'
#
loop_
_entity.id
_entity.type
_entity.pdbx_description
1 polymer ?
#
loop_
_entity_poly.entity_id
_entity_poly.type
_entity_poly.pdbx_seq_one_letter_code
_entity_poly.pdbx_strand_id
1 'polypeptide(L)'
;MRRKATAALFNTDGPRVHEFLHEMNEKVFSHYDSMTVGEMSSTTVDHCIRYTNPDNKELDMTFSFHHLKVDYPNGEKWALAPFDFLKLKEILSDWQTGMHAGGGWNALFWCNHDQPRVVSRYGDDGAYRVKSAKMLATAIHMMQGTPYIYQGEELGMTNPKFTDISSYRDVESLNMYHAFKEKGMADQDITAILQAKSRDNSRTPVQWDATENGGFTTGTPWIPVAGNYREINAEAALRDQNSVFYHYQKLIQIRKMYDIVTEGTYEIIAKDDPNIFAYLRHGSNEKLLVINNFYGTEAAFTLLDSLAPDEWKAEVLLTNDEAREGLQNMTLRPYESIVYRLTKPC
;
A
#
# COMPACT_ATOMS: atom_id res chain seq x y z
N MET A 1 -2.90 -29.20 -15.79
CA MET A 1 -2.92 -27.88 -16.45
C MET A 1 -4.28 -27.44 -17.00
N ARG A 2 -5.09 -28.29 -17.67
CA ARG A 2 -6.41 -27.88 -18.24
C ARG A 2 -7.47 -27.41 -17.24
N ARG A 3 -7.51 -27.88 -15.99
CA ARG A 3 -8.52 -27.47 -14.98
C ARG A 3 -8.30 -26.07 -14.40
N LYS A 4 -7.06 -25.57 -14.29
CA LYS A 4 -6.79 -24.22 -13.79
C LYS A 4 -7.20 -23.12 -14.78
N ALA A 5 -6.98 -23.34 -16.07
CA ALA A 5 -7.37 -22.40 -17.13
C ALA A 5 -8.90 -22.24 -17.23
N THR A 6 -9.66 -23.32 -17.00
CA THR A 6 -11.13 -23.29 -17.09
C THR A 6 -11.76 -22.54 -15.89
N ALA A 7 -11.20 -22.65 -14.70
CA ALA A 7 -11.70 -21.94 -13.51
C ALA A 7 -11.48 -20.43 -13.61
N ALA A 8 -10.34 -19.97 -14.14
CA ALA A 8 -10.05 -18.54 -14.32
C ALA A 8 -11.08 -17.84 -15.22
N LEU A 9 -11.52 -18.52 -16.29
CA LEU A 9 -12.52 -18.00 -17.23
C LEU A 9 -13.91 -17.72 -16.62
N PHE A 10 -14.22 -18.34 -15.48
CA PHE A 10 -15.50 -18.17 -14.80
C PHE A 10 -15.43 -17.25 -13.59
N ASN A 11 -14.23 -16.97 -13.09
CA ASN A 11 -14.03 -16.22 -11.84
C ASN A 11 -13.43 -14.83 -12.04
N THR A 12 -13.02 -14.48 -13.27
CA THR A 12 -12.39 -13.20 -13.59
C THR A 12 -12.88 -12.74 -14.96
N ASP A 13 -13.32 -11.49 -15.07
CA ASP A 13 -13.72 -10.82 -16.31
C ASP A 13 -14.67 -11.67 -17.17
N GLY A 14 -15.70 -12.25 -16.55
CA GLY A 14 -16.69 -13.08 -17.24
C GLY A 14 -17.39 -12.32 -18.37
N PRO A 15 -17.86 -13.00 -19.44
CA PRO A 15 -18.32 -12.34 -20.66
C PRO A 15 -19.54 -11.41 -20.47
N ARG A 16 -20.27 -11.56 -19.37
CA ARG A 16 -21.45 -10.76 -19.04
C ARG A 16 -21.28 -9.92 -17.76
N VAL A 17 -20.08 -9.84 -17.17
CA VAL A 17 -19.88 -9.15 -15.91
C VAL A 17 -20.25 -7.66 -16.00
N HIS A 18 -19.87 -7.01 -17.09
CA HIS A 18 -20.18 -5.60 -17.34
C HIS A 18 -21.67 -5.34 -17.46
N GLU A 19 -22.39 -6.23 -18.14
CA GLU A 19 -23.86 -6.17 -18.26
C GLU A 19 -24.51 -6.19 -16.86
N PHE A 20 -24.06 -7.12 -15.99
CA PHE A 20 -24.62 -7.23 -14.64
C PHE A 20 -24.25 -6.06 -13.74
N LEU A 21 -23.02 -5.55 -13.82
CA LEU A 21 -22.59 -4.38 -13.03
C LEU A 21 -23.33 -3.12 -13.48
N HIS A 22 -23.50 -2.93 -14.80
CA HIS A 22 -24.29 -1.82 -15.35
C HIS A 22 -25.76 -1.91 -14.89
N GLU A 23 -26.37 -3.09 -14.95
CA GLU A 23 -27.75 -3.31 -14.47
C GLU A 23 -27.86 -3.04 -12.94
N MET A 24 -26.88 -3.45 -12.14
CA MET A 24 -26.82 -3.14 -10.70
C MET A 24 -26.73 -1.64 -10.45
N ASN A 25 -25.90 -0.93 -11.23
CA ASN A 25 -25.79 0.51 -11.13
C ASN A 25 -27.11 1.17 -11.48
N GLU A 26 -27.69 0.85 -12.63
CA GLU A 26 -28.93 1.45 -13.11
C GLU A 26 -30.12 1.21 -12.17
N LYS A 27 -30.25 -0.01 -11.66
CA LYS A 27 -31.42 -0.40 -10.82
C LYS A 27 -31.25 -0.14 -9.33
N VAL A 28 -30.02 -0.02 -8.84
CA VAL A 28 -29.75 0.09 -7.40
C VAL A 28 -28.84 1.27 -7.09
N PHE A 29 -27.57 1.24 -7.47
CA PHE A 29 -26.58 2.18 -6.95
C PHE A 29 -26.88 3.64 -7.31
N SER A 30 -27.35 3.90 -8.55
CA SER A 30 -27.72 5.26 -8.99
C SER A 30 -28.87 5.92 -8.21
N HIS A 31 -29.61 5.16 -7.41
CA HIS A 31 -30.71 5.67 -6.59
C HIS A 31 -30.28 6.05 -5.17
N TYR A 32 -29.01 5.83 -4.81
CA TYR A 32 -28.48 6.10 -3.49
C TYR A 32 -27.20 6.92 -3.60
N ASP A 33 -26.92 7.73 -2.59
CA ASP A 33 -25.60 8.33 -2.41
C ASP A 33 -24.65 7.26 -1.87
N SER A 34 -24.12 6.44 -2.77
CA SER A 34 -23.31 5.27 -2.46
C SER A 34 -21.97 5.30 -3.21
N MET A 35 -20.97 4.67 -2.64
CA MET A 35 -19.67 4.45 -3.26
C MET A 35 -19.48 2.96 -3.48
N THR A 36 -19.07 2.57 -4.70
CA THR A 36 -18.87 1.18 -5.09
C THR A 36 -17.40 0.90 -5.35
N VAL A 37 -16.91 -0.26 -4.89
CA VAL A 37 -15.52 -0.67 -5.10
C VAL A 37 -15.45 -2.13 -5.49
N GLY A 38 -14.71 -2.44 -6.55
CA GLY A 38 -14.45 -3.80 -7.03
C GLY A 38 -13.11 -4.33 -6.54
N GLU A 39 -13.06 -5.62 -6.20
CA GLU A 39 -11.81 -6.31 -5.89
C GLU A 39 -11.34 -7.12 -7.10
N MET A 40 -10.22 -6.68 -7.72
CA MET A 40 -9.72 -7.21 -8.99
C MET A 40 -8.32 -7.81 -8.81
N SER A 41 -8.25 -9.08 -8.39
CA SER A 41 -6.97 -9.72 -8.05
C SER A 41 -6.12 -10.16 -9.25
N SER A 42 -6.70 -10.27 -10.45
CA SER A 42 -6.03 -10.87 -11.63
C SER A 42 -6.45 -10.24 -12.96
N THR A 43 -6.89 -8.99 -12.93
CA THR A 43 -7.36 -8.24 -14.10
C THR A 43 -6.24 -7.39 -14.71
N THR A 44 -6.53 -6.67 -15.79
CA THR A 44 -5.63 -5.74 -16.47
C THR A 44 -6.02 -4.29 -16.19
N VAL A 45 -5.13 -3.35 -16.53
CA VAL A 45 -5.43 -1.91 -16.48
C VAL A 45 -6.63 -1.59 -17.36
N ASP A 46 -6.70 -2.14 -18.58
CA ASP A 46 -7.80 -1.91 -19.52
C ASP A 46 -9.15 -2.37 -18.95
N HIS A 47 -9.19 -3.53 -18.30
CA HIS A 47 -10.40 -4.00 -17.61
C HIS A 47 -10.75 -3.10 -16.43
N CYS A 48 -9.78 -2.68 -15.61
CA CYS A 48 -10.03 -1.75 -14.50
C CYS A 48 -10.58 -0.41 -14.99
N ILE A 49 -10.06 0.13 -16.10
CA ILE A 49 -10.62 1.33 -16.76
C ILE A 49 -12.09 1.08 -17.12
N ARG A 50 -12.39 -0.05 -17.75
CA ARG A 50 -13.75 -0.36 -18.16
C ARG A 50 -14.70 -0.45 -16.98
N TYR A 51 -14.30 -1.06 -15.87
CA TYR A 51 -15.11 -1.15 -14.64
C TYR A 51 -15.37 0.21 -14.00
N THR A 52 -14.43 1.17 -14.12
CA THR A 52 -14.44 2.39 -13.31
C THR A 52 -14.56 3.69 -14.10
N ASN A 53 -14.55 3.64 -15.43
CA ASN A 53 -14.84 4.84 -16.22
C ASN A 53 -16.30 5.25 -16.00
N PRO A 54 -16.59 6.50 -15.55
CA PRO A 54 -17.94 6.96 -15.22
C PRO A 54 -18.97 6.80 -16.34
N ASP A 55 -18.53 6.87 -17.61
CA ASP A 55 -19.41 6.71 -18.77
C ASP A 55 -20.01 5.30 -18.87
N ASN A 56 -19.34 4.30 -18.31
CA ASN A 56 -19.80 2.91 -18.30
C ASN A 56 -20.86 2.63 -17.23
N LYS A 57 -20.95 3.49 -16.17
CA LYS A 57 -21.90 3.35 -15.08
C LYS A 57 -21.87 1.96 -14.44
N GLU A 58 -20.72 1.53 -14.01
CA GLU A 58 -20.52 0.23 -13.33
C GLU A 58 -20.09 0.46 -11.88
N LEU A 59 -18.80 0.64 -11.63
CA LEU A 59 -18.20 0.86 -10.31
C LEU A 59 -17.49 2.21 -10.26
N ASP A 60 -17.32 2.77 -9.04
CA ASP A 60 -16.58 4.02 -8.88
C ASP A 60 -15.07 3.80 -8.88
N MET A 61 -14.59 2.68 -8.35
CA MET A 61 -13.16 2.36 -8.28
C MET A 61 -12.89 0.86 -8.15
N THR A 62 -11.63 0.47 -8.37
CA THR A 62 -11.20 -0.93 -8.21
C THR A 62 -9.87 -1.04 -7.46
N PHE A 63 -9.75 -2.10 -6.64
CA PHE A 63 -8.48 -2.57 -6.08
C PHE A 63 -7.75 -3.44 -7.11
N SER A 64 -6.49 -3.11 -7.40
CA SER A 64 -5.55 -3.96 -8.12
C SER A 64 -4.59 -4.62 -7.13
N PHE A 65 -4.31 -5.92 -7.30
CA PHE A 65 -3.46 -6.70 -6.40
C PHE A 65 -2.06 -7.00 -6.97
N HIS A 66 -1.74 -6.45 -8.15
CA HIS A 66 -0.50 -6.78 -8.83
C HIS A 66 0.75 -6.36 -8.05
N HIS A 67 0.72 -5.17 -7.46
CA HIS A 67 1.79 -4.64 -6.60
C HIS A 67 2.02 -5.45 -5.32
N LEU A 68 1.04 -6.28 -4.91
CA LEU A 68 1.16 -7.18 -3.77
C LEU A 68 1.74 -8.56 -4.11
N LYS A 69 2.07 -8.82 -5.37
CA LYS A 69 2.61 -10.11 -5.83
C LYS A 69 4.11 -10.05 -6.18
N VAL A 70 4.74 -8.92 -5.93
CA VAL A 70 6.17 -8.70 -6.26
C VAL A 70 7.15 -9.46 -5.37
N ASP A 71 6.67 -10.08 -4.30
CA ASP A 71 7.40 -10.99 -3.41
C ASP A 71 6.96 -12.46 -3.56
N TYR A 72 6.33 -12.81 -4.71
CA TYR A 72 5.93 -14.17 -5.06
C TYR A 72 6.85 -14.73 -6.14
N PRO A 73 7.96 -15.40 -5.77
CA PRO A 73 8.87 -15.96 -6.76
C PRO A 73 8.11 -16.99 -7.61
N ASN A 74 8.20 -16.85 -8.93
CA ASN A 74 7.47 -17.69 -9.89
C ASN A 74 5.95 -17.76 -9.67
N GLY A 75 5.36 -16.75 -9.02
CA GLY A 75 3.93 -16.72 -8.68
C GLY A 75 3.55 -17.53 -7.44
N GLU A 76 4.52 -18.02 -6.67
CA GLU A 76 4.31 -18.84 -5.47
C GLU A 76 4.17 -17.97 -4.21
N LYS A 77 2.94 -17.81 -3.71
CA LYS A 77 2.62 -17.00 -2.51
C LYS A 77 3.40 -17.47 -1.27
N TRP A 78 3.50 -18.80 -1.09
CA TRP A 78 4.03 -19.43 0.12
C TRP A 78 5.54 -19.71 0.06
N ALA A 79 6.27 -18.92 -0.73
CA ALA A 79 7.72 -18.94 -0.78
C ALA A 79 8.29 -17.64 -0.21
N LEU A 80 9.41 -17.73 0.51
CA LEU A 80 10.12 -16.57 1.02
C LEU A 80 11.08 -16.03 -0.05
N ALA A 81 10.90 -14.79 -0.43
CA ALA A 81 11.81 -14.05 -1.31
C ALA A 81 11.74 -12.55 -0.98
N PRO A 82 12.82 -11.81 -1.22
CA PRO A 82 12.76 -10.35 -1.28
C PRO A 82 11.74 -9.90 -2.31
N PHE A 83 11.08 -8.77 -2.07
CA PHE A 83 10.21 -8.19 -3.08
C PHE A 83 11.02 -7.57 -4.24
N ASP A 84 10.48 -7.69 -5.45
CA ASP A 84 11.05 -7.05 -6.63
C ASP A 84 10.64 -5.58 -6.64
N PHE A 85 11.56 -4.72 -6.19
CA PHE A 85 11.31 -3.28 -6.05
C PHE A 85 11.15 -2.57 -7.40
N LEU A 86 11.92 -2.94 -8.41
CA LEU A 86 11.78 -2.33 -9.74
C LEU A 86 10.43 -2.70 -10.34
N LYS A 87 9.99 -3.95 -10.17
CA LYS A 87 8.68 -4.41 -10.60
C LYS A 87 7.54 -3.73 -9.82
N LEU A 88 7.73 -3.47 -8.53
CA LEU A 88 6.78 -2.71 -7.72
C LEU A 88 6.56 -1.30 -8.31
N LYS A 89 7.66 -0.59 -8.60
CA LYS A 89 7.61 0.75 -9.21
C LYS A 89 6.92 0.73 -10.58
N GLU A 90 7.28 -0.22 -11.43
CA GLU A 90 6.67 -0.41 -12.74
C GLU A 90 5.15 -0.59 -12.62
N ILE A 91 4.69 -1.52 -11.81
CA ILE A 91 3.26 -1.81 -11.62
C ILE A 91 2.52 -0.58 -11.12
N LEU A 92 3.00 0.07 -10.06
CA LEU A 92 2.35 1.27 -9.52
C LEU A 92 2.27 2.38 -10.57
N SER A 93 3.31 2.56 -11.37
CA SER A 93 3.36 3.58 -12.42
C SER A 93 2.42 3.27 -13.58
N ASP A 94 2.37 2.01 -14.02
CA ASP A 94 1.47 1.58 -15.10
C ASP A 94 0.00 1.77 -14.73
N TRP A 95 -0.37 1.43 -13.47
CA TRP A 95 -1.72 1.69 -12.97
C TRP A 95 -2.03 3.19 -12.85
N GLN A 96 -1.08 4.02 -12.41
CA GLN A 96 -1.28 5.46 -12.33
C GLN A 96 -1.47 6.09 -13.71
N THR A 97 -0.61 5.76 -14.66
CA THR A 97 -0.66 6.32 -16.02
C THR A 97 -1.83 5.79 -16.83
N GLY A 98 -2.06 4.48 -16.80
CA GLY A 98 -3.12 3.84 -17.58
C GLY A 98 -4.52 4.22 -17.09
N MET A 99 -4.77 4.14 -15.79
CA MET A 99 -6.07 4.50 -15.22
C MET A 99 -6.40 5.97 -15.46
N HIS A 100 -5.42 6.88 -15.27
CA HIS A 100 -5.61 8.28 -15.58
C HIS A 100 -5.95 8.53 -17.05
N ALA A 101 -5.19 7.93 -17.98
CA ALA A 101 -5.40 8.10 -19.41
C ALA A 101 -6.75 7.54 -19.89
N GLY A 102 -7.24 6.46 -19.27
CA GLY A 102 -8.52 5.83 -19.57
C GLY A 102 -9.72 6.37 -18.82
N GLY A 103 -9.55 7.38 -17.94
CA GLY A 103 -10.63 7.92 -17.12
C GLY A 103 -11.12 6.98 -16.02
N GLY A 104 -10.30 5.99 -15.65
CA GLY A 104 -10.59 5.07 -14.55
C GLY A 104 -10.10 5.60 -13.19
N TRP A 105 -10.52 4.94 -12.08
CA TRP A 105 -10.15 5.35 -10.73
C TRP A 105 -9.62 4.21 -9.88
N ASN A 106 -8.45 4.41 -9.25
CA ASN A 106 -7.80 3.43 -8.40
C ASN A 106 -8.28 3.51 -6.95
N ALA A 107 -8.55 2.36 -6.32
CA ALA A 107 -8.52 2.21 -4.88
C ALA A 107 -7.09 1.86 -4.47
N LEU A 108 -6.41 2.78 -3.78
CA LEU A 108 -5.02 2.66 -3.38
C LEU A 108 -4.91 1.98 -2.01
N PHE A 109 -4.05 0.98 -1.86
CA PHE A 109 -3.84 0.31 -0.59
C PHE A 109 -2.51 -0.46 -0.54
N TRP A 110 -2.00 -0.68 0.66
CA TRP A 110 -0.87 -1.55 0.91
C TRP A 110 -1.25 -2.86 1.59
N CYS A 111 -2.29 -2.81 2.43
CA CYS A 111 -2.68 -3.91 3.29
C CYS A 111 -4.21 -4.02 3.35
N ASN A 112 -4.69 -5.23 3.61
CA ASN A 112 -6.08 -5.53 3.92
C ASN A 112 -6.16 -6.79 4.81
N HIS A 113 -7.36 -7.29 5.06
CA HIS A 113 -7.60 -8.51 5.86
C HIS A 113 -7.05 -9.81 5.23
N ASP A 114 -6.59 -9.75 3.97
CA ASP A 114 -6.04 -10.90 3.23
C ASP A 114 -4.55 -10.76 2.91
N GLN A 115 -3.89 -9.70 3.41
CA GLN A 115 -2.48 -9.42 3.16
C GLN A 115 -1.73 -9.19 4.48
N PRO A 116 -0.46 -9.64 4.60
CA PRO A 116 0.37 -9.34 5.77
C PRO A 116 0.52 -7.83 5.99
N ARG A 117 0.83 -7.41 7.21
CA ARG A 117 1.09 -6.01 7.56
C ARG A 117 2.19 -5.44 6.67
N VAL A 118 1.93 -4.27 6.07
CA VAL A 118 2.81 -3.67 5.06
C VAL A 118 4.20 -3.36 5.60
N VAL A 119 4.31 -2.90 6.84
CA VAL A 119 5.60 -2.57 7.47
C VAL A 119 6.51 -3.79 7.58
N SER A 120 5.94 -4.96 7.94
CA SER A 120 6.70 -6.21 8.00
C SER A 120 7.01 -6.80 6.62
N ARG A 121 6.28 -6.40 5.57
CA ARG A 121 6.41 -6.96 4.22
C ARG A 121 7.36 -6.16 3.34
N TYR A 122 7.22 -4.83 3.32
CA TYR A 122 7.94 -3.92 2.42
C TYR A 122 8.76 -2.86 3.15
N GLY A 123 8.61 -2.75 4.46
CA GLY A 123 9.36 -1.85 5.31
C GLY A 123 10.36 -2.59 6.19
N ASP A 124 10.63 -1.99 7.34
CA ASP A 124 11.42 -2.55 8.42
C ASP A 124 10.57 -2.55 9.69
N ASP A 125 10.26 -3.72 10.24
CA ASP A 125 9.45 -3.85 11.47
C ASP A 125 10.31 -3.83 12.76
N GLY A 126 11.59 -3.48 12.63
CA GLY A 126 12.57 -3.32 13.68
C GLY A 126 12.90 -1.85 13.97
N ALA A 127 14.18 -1.52 13.84
CA ALA A 127 14.72 -0.21 14.21
C ALA A 127 14.13 0.96 13.40
N TYR A 128 13.76 0.74 12.15
CA TYR A 128 13.18 1.76 11.28
C TYR A 128 11.66 1.66 11.13
N ARG A 129 10.95 0.93 12.00
CA ARG A 129 9.51 0.70 11.90
C ARG A 129 8.71 1.98 11.62
N VAL A 130 8.90 3.01 12.43
CA VAL A 130 8.16 4.28 12.31
C VAL A 130 8.53 5.00 11.01
N LYS A 131 9.82 5.05 10.66
CA LYS A 131 10.28 5.72 9.43
C LYS A 131 9.78 4.99 8.17
N SER A 132 9.90 3.67 8.13
CA SER A 132 9.46 2.87 6.97
C SER A 132 7.94 2.87 6.82
N ALA A 133 7.16 2.82 7.93
CA ALA A 133 5.71 2.97 7.88
C ALA A 133 5.28 4.31 7.27
N LYS A 134 5.91 5.41 7.67
CA LYS A 134 5.63 6.74 7.12
C LYS A 134 6.03 6.87 5.66
N MET A 135 7.18 6.31 5.27
CA MET A 135 7.65 6.28 3.88
C MET A 135 6.66 5.52 3.00
N LEU A 136 6.23 4.32 3.41
CA LEU A 136 5.24 3.52 2.68
C LEU A 136 3.90 4.27 2.54
N ALA A 137 3.43 4.92 3.60
CA ALA A 137 2.23 5.75 3.55
C ALA A 137 2.39 6.88 2.51
N THR A 138 3.50 7.63 2.55
CA THR A 138 3.76 8.73 1.62
C THR A 138 3.79 8.24 0.18
N ALA A 139 4.41 7.08 -0.07
CA ALA A 139 4.61 6.55 -1.42
C ALA A 139 3.32 6.40 -2.22
N ILE A 140 2.20 6.01 -1.59
CA ILE A 140 0.92 5.84 -2.32
C ILE A 140 -0.09 6.96 -2.07
N HIS A 141 -0.03 7.68 -0.94
CA HIS A 141 -1.02 8.72 -0.64
C HIS A 141 -0.90 9.96 -1.52
N MET A 142 0.24 10.17 -2.18
CA MET A 142 0.42 11.26 -3.16
C MET A 142 0.07 10.83 -4.60
N MET A 143 -0.47 9.64 -4.79
CA MET A 143 -0.96 9.13 -6.08
C MET A 143 -2.44 9.47 -6.32
N GLN A 144 -2.86 9.45 -7.59
CA GLN A 144 -4.26 9.54 -7.97
C GLN A 144 -5.02 8.29 -7.57
N GLY A 145 -6.18 8.46 -6.96
CA GLY A 145 -7.04 7.39 -6.48
C GLY A 145 -7.54 7.64 -5.07
N THR A 146 -8.35 6.75 -4.54
CA THR A 146 -8.86 6.80 -3.17
C THR A 146 -8.02 5.92 -2.27
N PRO A 147 -7.28 6.46 -1.29
CA PRO A 147 -6.48 5.63 -0.38
C PRO A 147 -7.38 4.92 0.65
N TYR A 148 -7.11 3.64 0.82
CA TYR A 148 -7.70 2.79 1.85
C TYR A 148 -6.64 2.45 2.90
N ILE A 149 -6.85 2.91 4.10
CA ILE A 149 -5.97 2.67 5.25
C ILE A 149 -6.53 1.50 6.02
N TYR A 150 -5.84 0.36 5.99
CA TYR A 150 -6.29 -0.79 6.76
C TYR A 150 -6.06 -0.59 8.26
N GLN A 151 -7.02 -1.00 9.08
CA GLN A 151 -6.98 -0.83 10.55
C GLN A 151 -5.64 -1.27 11.15
N GLY A 152 -5.00 -0.39 11.93
CA GLY A 152 -3.69 -0.59 12.54
C GLY A 152 -2.50 -0.23 11.65
N GLU A 153 -2.70 0.04 10.35
CA GLU A 153 -1.66 0.55 9.46
C GLU A 153 -1.23 1.95 9.91
N GLU A 154 -2.19 2.79 10.31
CA GLU A 154 -1.99 4.12 10.90
C GLU A 154 -1.24 4.11 12.23
N LEU A 155 -1.15 2.96 12.89
CA LEU A 155 -0.37 2.76 14.10
C LEU A 155 1.03 2.19 13.82
N GLY A 156 1.28 1.78 12.59
CA GLY A 156 2.46 1.02 12.20
C GLY A 156 2.50 -0.36 12.85
N MET A 157 1.33 -1.04 12.96
CA MET A 157 1.25 -2.42 13.44
C MET A 157 2.02 -3.35 12.52
N THR A 158 2.66 -4.36 13.11
CA THR A 158 3.50 -5.35 12.42
C THR A 158 2.85 -6.73 12.43
N ASN A 159 3.41 -7.68 11.68
CA ASN A 159 3.04 -9.08 11.82
C ASN A 159 3.30 -9.57 13.25
N PRO A 160 2.43 -10.44 13.82
CA PRO A 160 2.50 -10.85 15.23
C PRO A 160 3.65 -11.82 15.52
N LYS A 161 4.25 -12.43 14.49
CA LYS A 161 5.34 -13.42 14.59
C LYS A 161 4.98 -14.62 15.48
N PHE A 162 3.76 -15.16 15.31
CA PHE A 162 3.32 -16.37 16.03
C PHE A 162 4.23 -17.56 15.75
N THR A 163 4.57 -18.31 16.80
CA THR A 163 5.46 -19.46 16.71
C THR A 163 4.70 -20.81 16.76
N ASP A 164 3.42 -20.78 17.13
CA ASP A 164 2.58 -21.96 17.27
C ASP A 164 1.44 -21.91 16.25
N ILE A 165 1.23 -23.03 15.54
CA ILE A 165 0.14 -23.17 14.57
C ILE A 165 -1.24 -22.98 15.19
N SER A 166 -1.41 -23.26 16.48
CA SER A 166 -2.66 -23.05 17.21
C SER A 166 -3.08 -21.57 17.29
N SER A 167 -2.18 -20.62 17.00
CA SER A 167 -2.48 -19.19 16.93
C SER A 167 -3.12 -18.77 15.60
N TYR A 168 -3.03 -19.61 14.57
CA TYR A 168 -3.61 -19.35 13.26
C TYR A 168 -5.03 -19.91 13.15
N ARG A 169 -5.90 -19.18 12.43
CA ARG A 169 -7.31 -19.53 12.21
C ARG A 169 -7.66 -19.63 10.72
N ASP A 170 -6.89 -18.94 9.86
CA ASP A 170 -7.13 -18.93 8.43
C ASP A 170 -6.95 -20.33 7.82
N VAL A 171 -8.00 -20.81 7.15
CA VAL A 171 -8.02 -22.14 6.54
C VAL A 171 -6.94 -22.33 5.48
N GLU A 172 -6.56 -21.26 4.76
CA GLU A 172 -5.47 -21.34 3.78
C GLU A 172 -4.13 -21.60 4.48
N SER A 173 -3.87 -20.91 5.59
CA SER A 173 -2.66 -21.09 6.41
C SER A 173 -2.58 -22.49 7.00
N LEU A 174 -3.69 -23.01 7.56
CA LEU A 174 -3.76 -24.36 8.11
C LEU A 174 -3.56 -25.44 7.05
N ASN A 175 -4.19 -25.30 5.89
CA ASN A 175 -4.02 -26.23 4.78
C ASN A 175 -2.57 -26.24 4.26
N MET A 176 -1.94 -25.07 4.17
CA MET A 176 -0.53 -24.97 3.73
C MET A 176 0.42 -25.56 4.77
N TYR A 177 0.17 -25.36 6.07
CA TYR A 177 0.93 -26.02 7.13
C TYR A 177 0.93 -27.54 6.96
N HIS A 178 -0.26 -28.15 6.81
CA HIS A 178 -0.37 -29.59 6.63
C HIS A 178 0.31 -30.08 5.34
N ALA A 179 0.12 -29.38 4.22
CA ALA A 179 0.73 -29.73 2.95
C ALA A 179 2.27 -29.68 2.99
N PHE A 180 2.86 -28.72 3.71
CA PHE A 180 4.30 -28.63 3.89
C PHE A 180 4.82 -29.72 4.85
N LYS A 181 4.08 -30.05 5.91
CA LYS A 181 4.41 -31.16 6.80
C LYS A 181 4.42 -32.51 6.04
N GLU A 182 3.42 -32.77 5.21
CA GLU A 182 3.36 -33.96 4.34
C GLU A 182 4.53 -34.06 3.37
N LYS A 183 5.07 -32.92 2.91
CA LYS A 183 6.28 -32.84 2.09
C LYS A 183 7.58 -32.96 2.88
N GLY A 184 7.52 -33.10 4.21
CA GLY A 184 8.69 -33.24 5.08
C GLY A 184 9.42 -31.94 5.39
N MET A 185 8.79 -30.77 5.19
CA MET A 185 9.40 -29.48 5.55
C MET A 185 9.53 -29.34 7.07
N ALA A 186 10.62 -28.75 7.54
CA ALA A 186 10.85 -28.53 8.96
C ALA A 186 9.87 -27.50 9.55
N ASP A 187 9.44 -27.68 10.79
CA ASP A 187 8.49 -26.77 11.45
C ASP A 187 8.98 -25.32 11.50
N GLN A 188 10.28 -25.12 11.69
CA GLN A 188 10.88 -23.81 11.71
C GLN A 188 10.70 -23.07 10.36
N ASP A 189 10.88 -23.77 9.24
CA ASP A 189 10.74 -23.19 7.90
C ASP A 189 9.26 -22.87 7.60
N ILE A 190 8.34 -23.78 7.97
CA ILE A 190 6.90 -23.55 7.82
C ILE A 190 6.46 -22.35 8.66
N THR A 191 6.95 -22.25 9.90
CA THR A 191 6.64 -21.12 10.79
C THR A 191 7.13 -19.80 10.19
N ALA A 192 8.35 -19.75 9.66
CA ALA A 192 8.89 -18.56 9.01
C ALA A 192 8.01 -18.13 7.81
N ILE A 193 7.54 -19.09 7.00
CA ILE A 193 6.62 -18.81 5.88
C ILE A 193 5.28 -18.25 6.40
N LEU A 194 4.68 -18.86 7.41
CA LEU A 194 3.41 -18.39 7.97
C LEU A 194 3.54 -16.99 8.59
N GLN A 195 4.61 -16.73 9.33
CA GLN A 195 4.91 -15.40 9.89
C GLN A 195 5.03 -14.31 8.83
N ALA A 196 5.48 -14.65 7.62
CA ALA A 196 5.61 -13.71 6.51
C ALA A 196 4.35 -13.61 5.64
N LYS A 197 3.62 -14.70 5.40
CA LYS A 197 2.64 -14.80 4.32
C LYS A 197 1.19 -15.06 4.74
N SER A 198 0.94 -15.47 6.01
CA SER A 198 -0.42 -15.75 6.48
C SER A 198 -1.29 -14.50 6.49
N ARG A 199 -2.57 -14.66 6.14
CA ARG A 199 -3.60 -13.62 6.26
C ARG A 199 -3.83 -13.21 7.71
N ASP A 200 -3.70 -14.13 8.67
CA ASP A 200 -3.91 -13.85 10.09
C ASP A 200 -2.90 -12.84 10.65
N ASN A 201 -1.79 -12.59 9.96
CA ASN A 201 -0.84 -11.55 10.32
C ASN A 201 -1.48 -10.15 10.36
N SER A 202 -2.52 -9.89 9.57
CA SER A 202 -3.27 -8.64 9.57
C SER A 202 -4.61 -8.71 10.30
N ARG A 203 -5.02 -9.91 10.74
CA ARG A 203 -6.32 -10.13 11.42
C ARG A 203 -6.22 -10.14 12.95
N THR A 204 -5.05 -9.79 13.49
CA THR A 204 -4.88 -9.57 14.92
C THR A 204 -5.75 -8.42 15.41
N PRO A 205 -6.23 -8.45 16.67
CA PRO A 205 -6.93 -7.32 17.25
C PRO A 205 -6.17 -6.01 17.11
N VAL A 206 -6.89 -4.92 16.88
CA VAL A 206 -6.32 -3.57 16.93
C VAL A 206 -5.82 -3.28 18.34
N GLN A 207 -4.62 -2.76 18.44
CA GLN A 207 -3.94 -2.46 19.69
C GLN A 207 -4.33 -1.04 20.15
N TRP A 208 -5.25 -0.95 21.12
CA TRP A 208 -5.76 0.35 21.60
C TRP A 208 -4.88 0.98 22.65
N ASP A 209 -4.37 0.17 23.59
CA ASP A 209 -3.54 0.62 24.70
C ASP A 209 -2.56 -0.48 25.18
N ALA A 210 -1.84 -0.21 26.29
CA ALA A 210 -0.86 -1.13 26.86
C ALA A 210 -1.46 -2.13 27.88
N THR A 211 -2.79 -2.14 28.08
CA THR A 211 -3.46 -3.07 29.00
C THR A 211 -3.58 -4.46 28.40
N GLU A 212 -4.08 -5.43 29.17
CA GLU A 212 -4.25 -6.81 28.72
C GLU A 212 -5.03 -6.87 27.40
N ASN A 213 -4.60 -7.75 26.49
CA ASN A 213 -5.14 -7.87 25.13
C ASN A 213 -5.12 -6.56 24.30
N GLY A 214 -4.21 -5.62 24.62
CA GLY A 214 -4.11 -4.34 23.93
C GLY A 214 -5.36 -3.47 24.08
N GLY A 215 -6.11 -3.59 25.19
CA GLY A 215 -7.37 -2.90 25.41
C GLY A 215 -8.51 -3.33 24.49
N PHE A 216 -8.31 -4.39 23.68
CA PHE A 216 -9.31 -4.84 22.71
C PHE A 216 -10.46 -5.63 23.36
N THR A 217 -10.17 -6.48 24.34
CA THR A 217 -11.17 -7.31 25.03
C THR A 217 -10.71 -7.70 26.43
N THR A 218 -11.65 -7.91 27.33
CA THR A 218 -11.42 -8.51 28.66
C THR A 218 -11.51 -10.04 28.65
N GLY A 219 -11.97 -10.64 27.52
CA GLY A 219 -12.02 -12.07 27.30
C GLY A 219 -10.83 -12.61 26.51
N THR A 220 -10.89 -13.86 26.10
CA THR A 220 -9.89 -14.47 25.20
C THR A 220 -10.15 -14.03 23.77
N PRO A 221 -9.21 -13.32 23.11
CA PRO A 221 -9.40 -12.92 21.71
C PRO A 221 -9.38 -14.15 20.80
N TRP A 222 -10.15 -14.10 19.70
CA TRP A 222 -10.23 -15.18 18.71
C TRP A 222 -8.89 -15.45 18.02
N ILE A 223 -8.17 -14.41 17.63
CA ILE A 223 -6.76 -14.45 17.22
C ILE A 223 -5.96 -13.70 18.31
N PRO A 224 -4.85 -14.24 18.81
CA PRO A 224 -4.06 -13.56 19.83
C PRO A 224 -3.59 -12.18 19.39
N VAL A 225 -3.47 -11.26 20.34
CA VAL A 225 -2.88 -9.93 20.11
C VAL A 225 -1.39 -10.09 19.79
N ALA A 226 -0.84 -9.25 18.92
CA ALA A 226 0.60 -9.25 18.67
C ALA A 226 1.39 -8.85 19.93
N GLY A 227 2.50 -9.52 20.19
CA GLY A 227 3.25 -9.38 21.45
C GLY A 227 3.81 -7.98 21.74
N ASN A 228 3.84 -7.12 20.74
CA ASN A 228 4.35 -5.73 20.83
C ASN A 228 3.27 -4.68 21.15
N TYR A 229 2.07 -5.08 21.56
CA TYR A 229 0.96 -4.16 21.83
C TYR A 229 1.24 -3.13 22.92
N ARG A 230 2.16 -3.41 23.84
CA ARG A 230 2.54 -2.43 24.89
C ARG A 230 3.28 -1.23 24.34
N GLU A 231 3.95 -1.39 23.20
CA GLU A 231 4.76 -0.34 22.55
C GLU A 231 4.03 0.26 21.34
N ILE A 232 3.30 -0.58 20.60
CA ILE A 232 2.60 -0.20 19.38
C ILE A 232 1.11 -0.23 19.67
N ASN A 233 0.51 0.92 19.93
CA ASN A 233 -0.92 1.04 20.20
C ASN A 233 -1.42 2.46 19.93
N ALA A 234 -2.74 2.62 19.89
CA ALA A 234 -3.38 3.89 19.59
C ALA A 234 -3.08 4.96 20.67
N GLU A 235 -3.09 4.59 21.95
CA GLU A 235 -2.81 5.53 23.04
C GLU A 235 -1.38 6.10 22.94
N ALA A 236 -0.39 5.25 22.70
CA ALA A 236 0.99 5.67 22.49
C ALA A 236 1.15 6.55 21.24
N ALA A 237 0.50 6.16 20.15
CA ALA A 237 0.52 6.92 18.89
C ALA A 237 -0.08 8.32 19.04
N LEU A 238 -1.16 8.47 19.80
CA LEU A 238 -1.80 9.77 20.08
C LEU A 238 -0.98 10.69 20.97
N ARG A 239 -0.11 10.14 21.81
CA ARG A 239 0.79 10.92 22.69
C ARG A 239 2.03 11.46 21.95
N ASP A 240 2.43 10.83 20.86
CA ASP A 240 3.60 11.22 20.07
C ASP A 240 3.21 11.94 18.78
N GLN A 241 3.45 13.25 18.71
CA GLN A 241 3.19 14.07 17.53
C GLN A 241 4.02 13.65 16.29
N ASN A 242 5.07 12.86 16.49
CA ASN A 242 5.89 12.27 15.43
C ASN A 242 5.50 10.82 15.11
N SER A 243 4.38 10.31 15.63
CA SER A 243 3.89 8.97 15.36
C SER A 243 3.48 8.76 13.89
N VAL A 244 3.28 7.50 13.52
CA VAL A 244 2.72 7.12 12.22
C VAL A 244 1.30 7.69 12.05
N PHE A 245 0.50 7.73 13.12
CA PHE A 245 -0.86 8.27 13.13
C PHE A 245 -0.92 9.72 12.64
N TYR A 246 -0.11 10.61 13.22
CA TYR A 246 -0.10 12.02 12.81
C TYR A 246 0.48 12.22 11.41
N HIS A 247 1.34 11.32 10.94
CA HIS A 247 1.80 11.33 9.57
C HIS A 247 0.66 11.03 8.58
N TYR A 248 -0.15 9.99 8.84
CA TYR A 248 -1.36 9.71 8.05
C TYR A 248 -2.36 10.87 8.09
N GLN A 249 -2.55 11.49 9.25
CA GLN A 249 -3.42 12.68 9.36
C GLN A 249 -2.95 13.81 8.44
N LYS A 250 -1.63 14.09 8.40
CA LYS A 250 -1.04 15.10 7.51
C LYS A 250 -1.21 14.73 6.03
N LEU A 251 -1.00 13.46 5.67
CA LEU A 251 -1.23 12.98 4.30
C LEU A 251 -2.67 13.21 3.85
N ILE A 252 -3.65 12.90 4.69
CA ILE A 252 -5.07 13.13 4.41
C ILE A 252 -5.35 14.64 4.26
N GLN A 253 -4.76 15.50 5.09
CA GLN A 253 -4.89 16.95 4.99
C GLN A 253 -4.32 17.48 3.67
N ILE A 254 -3.13 17.02 3.26
CA ILE A 254 -2.51 17.40 1.98
C ILE A 254 -3.43 17.01 0.82
N ARG A 255 -3.97 15.80 0.82
CA ARG A 255 -4.91 15.35 -0.22
C ARG A 255 -6.18 16.19 -0.32
N LYS A 256 -6.68 16.69 0.81
CA LYS A 256 -7.86 17.58 0.85
C LYS A 256 -7.54 19.02 0.46
N MET A 257 -6.28 19.43 0.61
CA MET A 257 -5.85 20.83 0.38
C MET A 257 -5.35 21.05 -1.04
N TYR A 258 -4.79 20.04 -1.69
CA TYR A 258 -4.10 20.16 -2.97
C TYR A 258 -4.70 19.23 -4.02
N ASP A 259 -5.53 19.77 -4.92
CA ASP A 259 -6.19 19.03 -5.99
C ASP A 259 -5.20 18.34 -6.94
N ILE A 260 -3.96 18.84 -7.04
CA ILE A 260 -2.91 18.22 -7.84
C ILE A 260 -2.64 16.76 -7.47
N VAL A 261 -2.94 16.33 -6.24
CA VAL A 261 -2.79 14.92 -5.82
C VAL A 261 -3.79 14.04 -6.56
N THR A 262 -5.00 14.53 -6.80
CA THR A 262 -6.09 13.79 -7.46
C THR A 262 -6.20 14.08 -8.95
N GLU A 263 -5.94 15.33 -9.37
CA GLU A 263 -6.16 15.79 -10.74
C GLU A 263 -4.89 15.79 -11.59
N GLY A 264 -3.71 15.91 -10.96
CA GLY A 264 -2.44 16.01 -11.68
C GLY A 264 -2.10 14.72 -12.47
N THR A 265 -1.36 14.86 -13.57
CA THR A 265 -0.81 13.70 -14.27
C THR A 265 0.41 13.12 -13.55
N TYR A 266 0.71 11.85 -13.79
CA TYR A 266 1.79 11.13 -13.13
C TYR A 266 3.00 10.96 -14.06
N GLU A 267 4.20 11.12 -13.51
CA GLU A 267 5.47 10.82 -14.18
C GLU A 267 6.42 10.15 -13.20
N ILE A 268 6.86 8.94 -13.49
CA ILE A 268 7.92 8.28 -12.72
C ILE A 268 9.27 8.89 -13.06
N ILE A 269 10.06 9.22 -12.05
CA ILE A 269 11.47 9.61 -12.17
C ILE A 269 12.34 8.59 -11.42
N ALA A 270 13.63 8.54 -11.73
CA ALA A 270 14.55 7.54 -11.16
C ALA A 270 14.02 6.09 -11.33
N LYS A 271 13.46 5.77 -12.53
CA LYS A 271 12.77 4.51 -12.81
C LYS A 271 13.64 3.29 -12.48
N ASP A 272 14.91 3.33 -12.85
CA ASP A 272 15.84 2.20 -12.71
C ASP A 272 16.67 2.25 -11.42
N ASP A 273 16.43 3.22 -10.53
CA ASP A 273 17.14 3.31 -9.26
C ASP A 273 16.70 2.16 -8.35
N PRO A 274 17.64 1.37 -7.79
CA PRO A 274 17.31 0.19 -6.99
C PRO A 274 16.83 0.51 -5.56
N ASN A 275 16.93 1.76 -5.11
CA ASN A 275 16.62 2.17 -3.74
C ASN A 275 15.54 3.25 -3.66
N ILE A 276 15.41 4.08 -4.70
CA ILE A 276 14.55 5.25 -4.68
C ILE A 276 13.31 5.04 -5.52
N PHE A 277 12.16 5.33 -4.95
CA PHE A 277 10.91 5.51 -5.65
C PHE A 277 10.54 6.99 -5.65
N ALA A 278 10.70 7.64 -6.81
CA ALA A 278 10.38 9.04 -6.97
C ALA A 278 9.47 9.27 -8.18
N TYR A 279 8.56 10.22 -8.03
CA TYR A 279 7.64 10.59 -9.10
C TYR A 279 7.18 12.05 -8.98
N LEU A 280 6.69 12.56 -10.08
CA LEU A 280 6.05 13.87 -10.19
C LEU A 280 4.53 13.71 -10.35
N ARG A 281 3.81 14.67 -9.76
CA ARG A 281 2.45 15.01 -10.16
C ARG A 281 2.50 16.35 -10.85
N HIS A 282 1.93 16.48 -12.04
CA HIS A 282 1.91 17.71 -12.80
C HIS A 282 0.53 18.33 -12.76
N GLY A 283 0.44 19.51 -12.19
CA GLY A 283 -0.71 20.42 -12.30
C GLY A 283 -0.51 21.48 -13.35
N SER A 284 -1.44 22.41 -13.49
CA SER A 284 -1.38 23.48 -14.50
C SER A 284 -0.19 24.44 -14.27
N ASN A 285 0.05 24.85 -13.01
CA ASN A 285 1.06 25.83 -12.65
C ASN A 285 1.97 25.39 -11.49
N GLU A 286 1.83 24.14 -11.08
CA GLU A 286 2.58 23.56 -9.97
C GLU A 286 2.92 22.11 -10.24
N LYS A 287 3.88 21.57 -9.49
CA LYS A 287 4.20 20.15 -9.46
C LYS A 287 4.27 19.67 -8.01
N LEU A 288 3.99 18.40 -7.78
CA LEU A 288 4.45 17.71 -6.57
C LEU A 288 5.59 16.78 -6.95
N LEU A 289 6.69 16.89 -6.23
CA LEU A 289 7.80 15.95 -6.30
C LEU A 289 7.79 15.10 -5.03
N VAL A 290 7.64 13.80 -5.21
CA VAL A 290 7.60 12.81 -4.13
C VAL A 290 8.82 11.92 -4.26
N ILE A 291 9.63 11.83 -3.20
CA ILE A 291 10.88 11.06 -3.18
C ILE A 291 10.86 10.15 -1.96
N ASN A 292 11.10 8.85 -2.17
CA ASN A 292 11.09 7.84 -1.11
C ASN A 292 12.33 6.94 -1.24
N ASN A 293 13.12 6.82 -0.19
CA ASN A 293 14.12 5.79 -0.05
C ASN A 293 13.46 4.55 0.59
N PHE A 294 13.42 3.43 -0.12
CA PHE A 294 12.73 2.20 0.32
C PHE A 294 13.59 1.28 1.20
N TYR A 295 14.83 1.67 1.49
CA TYR A 295 15.78 0.81 2.19
C TYR A 295 16.44 1.47 3.40
N GLY A 296 16.98 0.63 4.28
CA GLY A 296 17.69 1.01 5.51
C GLY A 296 19.13 1.51 5.28
N THR A 297 19.47 1.89 4.07
CA THR A 297 20.76 2.49 3.69
C THR A 297 20.57 3.86 3.09
N GLU A 298 21.58 4.69 3.12
CA GLU A 298 21.57 5.97 2.41
C GLU A 298 21.49 5.75 0.89
N ALA A 299 20.77 6.63 0.19
CA ALA A 299 20.61 6.59 -1.25
C ALA A 299 20.76 7.99 -1.88
N ALA A 300 21.60 8.11 -2.91
CA ALA A 300 21.80 9.37 -3.61
C ALA A 300 20.66 9.61 -4.61
N PHE A 301 20.02 10.77 -4.54
CA PHE A 301 19.04 11.24 -5.51
C PHE A 301 19.60 12.40 -6.32
N THR A 302 19.59 12.25 -7.64
CA THR A 302 19.96 13.31 -8.58
C THR A 302 18.71 14.00 -9.08
N LEU A 303 18.66 15.33 -8.90
CA LEU A 303 17.56 16.14 -9.36
C LEU A 303 17.60 16.21 -10.90
N LEU A 304 16.41 16.19 -11.51
CA LEU A 304 16.27 16.40 -12.95
C LEU A 304 16.59 17.85 -13.32
N ASP A 305 17.26 18.07 -14.46
CA ASP A 305 17.54 19.41 -14.98
C ASP A 305 16.27 20.27 -15.15
N SER A 306 15.14 19.63 -15.51
CA SER A 306 13.83 20.28 -15.63
C SER A 306 13.21 20.76 -14.31
N LEU A 307 13.86 20.46 -13.19
CA LEU A 307 13.48 20.88 -11.83
C LEU A 307 14.54 21.80 -11.21
N ALA A 308 15.35 22.46 -12.03
CA ALA A 308 16.40 23.35 -11.55
C ALA A 308 15.86 24.40 -10.56
N PRO A 309 16.59 24.67 -9.46
CA PRO A 309 16.13 25.54 -8.37
C PRO A 309 15.85 27.02 -8.77
N ASP A 310 16.41 27.46 -9.87
CA ASP A 310 16.16 28.80 -10.46
C ASP A 310 14.84 28.84 -11.25
N GLU A 311 14.33 27.71 -11.68
CA GLU A 311 13.04 27.59 -12.38
C GLU A 311 11.85 27.34 -11.47
N TRP A 312 12.08 26.75 -10.28
CA TRP A 312 11.04 26.31 -9.37
C TRP A 312 11.31 26.73 -7.93
N LYS A 313 10.33 27.37 -7.31
CA LYS A 313 10.30 27.56 -5.85
C LYS A 313 9.79 26.28 -5.19
N ALA A 314 10.58 25.70 -4.32
CA ALA A 314 10.25 24.48 -3.61
C ALA A 314 9.79 24.76 -2.17
N GLU A 315 8.69 24.15 -1.78
CA GLU A 315 8.14 24.12 -0.43
C GLU A 315 8.05 22.66 0.02
N VAL A 316 8.58 22.33 1.18
CA VAL A 316 8.41 20.98 1.78
C VAL A 316 7.02 20.89 2.41
N LEU A 317 6.13 20.08 1.84
CA LEU A 317 4.82 19.85 2.39
C LEU A 317 4.85 18.79 3.50
N LEU A 318 5.68 17.77 3.35
CA LEU A 318 5.80 16.67 4.29
C LEU A 318 7.18 16.01 4.20
N THR A 319 7.69 15.61 5.35
CA THR A 319 8.82 14.70 5.48
C THR A 319 8.62 13.80 6.70
N ASN A 320 9.21 12.61 6.70
CA ASN A 320 9.25 11.69 7.84
C ASN A 320 10.56 11.78 8.63
N ASP A 321 11.44 12.69 8.27
CA ASP A 321 12.72 12.98 8.91
C ASP A 321 12.88 14.50 9.16
N GLU A 322 14.09 14.95 9.45
CA GLU A 322 14.39 16.38 9.57
C GLU A 322 14.13 17.11 8.25
N ALA A 323 13.55 18.30 8.36
CA ALA A 323 13.28 19.14 7.21
C ALA A 323 14.57 19.49 6.46
N ARG A 324 14.47 19.53 5.12
CA ARG A 324 15.55 19.96 4.23
C ARG A 324 15.15 21.26 3.56
N GLU A 325 16.09 22.18 3.44
CA GLU A 325 15.88 23.41 2.71
C GLU A 325 16.27 23.25 1.24
N GLY A 326 15.42 23.76 0.37
CA GLY A 326 15.68 23.87 -1.06
C GLY A 326 15.56 22.55 -1.83
N LEU A 327 15.63 22.69 -3.13
CA LEU A 327 15.58 21.60 -4.10
C LEU A 327 16.97 21.43 -4.69
N GLN A 328 17.61 20.29 -4.46
CA GLN A 328 18.99 20.03 -4.89
C GLN A 328 19.25 18.52 -4.99
N ASN A 329 20.38 18.14 -5.55
CA ASN A 329 20.90 16.79 -5.39
C ASN A 329 21.06 16.48 -3.91
N MET A 330 20.61 15.32 -3.47
CA MET A 330 20.62 14.96 -2.05
C MET A 330 20.95 13.49 -1.80
N THR A 331 21.48 13.20 -0.64
CA THR A 331 21.55 11.85 -0.12
C THR A 331 20.38 11.67 0.86
N LEU A 332 19.47 10.77 0.54
CA LEU A 332 18.36 10.38 1.42
C LEU A 332 18.88 9.46 2.51
N ARG A 333 18.41 9.69 3.72
CA ARG A 333 18.67 8.81 4.88
C ARG A 333 17.86 7.51 4.76
N PRO A 334 18.16 6.48 5.59
CA PRO A 334 17.35 5.26 5.65
C PRO A 334 15.86 5.53 5.78
N TYR A 335 15.05 4.98 4.86
CA TYR A 335 13.60 5.13 4.79
C TYR A 335 13.10 6.59 4.81
N GLU A 336 13.92 7.55 4.38
CA GLU A 336 13.50 8.95 4.27
C GLU A 336 12.52 9.13 3.12
N SER A 337 11.49 9.96 3.38
CA SER A 337 10.47 10.31 2.41
C SER A 337 10.19 11.81 2.48
N ILE A 338 10.08 12.46 1.31
CA ILE A 338 9.87 13.90 1.19
C ILE A 338 8.85 14.19 0.10
N VAL A 339 7.96 15.14 0.38
CA VAL A 339 7.00 15.69 -0.58
C VAL A 339 7.28 17.18 -0.72
N TYR A 340 7.69 17.59 -1.92
CA TYR A 340 7.84 18.99 -2.29
C TYR A 340 6.67 19.46 -3.14
N ARG A 341 6.17 20.66 -2.86
CA ARG A 341 5.37 21.44 -3.79
C ARG A 341 6.28 22.42 -4.54
N LEU A 342 6.22 22.37 -5.84
CA LEU A 342 7.00 23.21 -6.73
C LEU A 342 6.07 24.19 -7.44
N THR A 343 6.36 25.48 -7.35
CA THR A 343 5.61 26.56 -8.01
C THR A 343 6.56 27.41 -8.85
N LYS A 344 6.07 27.99 -9.95
CA LYS A 344 6.86 28.92 -10.71
C LYS A 344 7.13 30.19 -9.87
N PRO A 345 8.35 30.78 -9.94
CA PRO A 345 8.60 32.07 -9.36
C PRO A 345 7.67 33.13 -9.97
N CYS A 346 7.22 34.07 -9.14
CA CYS A 346 6.39 35.20 -9.58
C CYS A 346 7.20 36.17 -10.44
#